data_fd2fa4daca0d39ff1736bd569e821ed1
#
_entry.id   fd2fa4daca0d39ff1736bd569e821ed1
#
_cell.length_a   1.000
_cell.length_b   1.000
_cell.length_c   1.000
_cell.angle_alpha   90.00
_cell.angle_beta   90.00
_cell.angle_gamma   90.00
#
_symmetry.space_group_name_H-M   'P 1'
#
loop_
_entity.id
_entity.type
_entity.pdbx_description
1 polymer ?
#
loop_
_entity_poly.entity_id
_entity_poly.type
_entity_poly.pdbx_seq_one_letter_code
_entity_poly.pdbx_strand_id
1 'polypeptide(L)'
;MGLFGNLFGKKEELPQLDATSPAAKRMDKFKKELETFVGKMNDRLEFIPADEAVYCFIGKPPAMFGMAWFHDGKEHNLKTLAKDKGLTNKKLQLMSLKLGETYGKYMTEPKFAMTIAGKNVIVHPSDALRKDVVEIIHVLE
;
A
#
# COMPACT_ATOMS: atom_id res chain seq x y z
N MET A 1 25.39 3.54 -11.20
CA MET A 1 25.01 2.37 -11.93
C MET A 1 23.72 1.77 -11.44
N GLY A 2 22.63 2.35 -11.91
CA GLY A 2 21.31 1.87 -11.53
C GLY A 2 21.07 0.41 -11.88
N LEU A 3 21.61 -0.03 -13.02
CA LEU A 3 21.42 -1.39 -13.48
C LEU A 3 21.97 -2.41 -12.49
N PHE A 4 23.19 -2.22 -12.02
CA PHE A 4 23.77 -3.13 -11.05
C PHE A 4 23.11 -3.02 -9.70
N GLY A 5 22.70 -1.83 -9.32
CA GLY A 5 21.95 -1.63 -8.09
C GLY A 5 20.69 -2.47 -8.07
N ASN A 6 19.97 -2.49 -9.19
CA ASN A 6 18.74 -3.27 -9.31
C ASN A 6 19.01 -4.78 -9.32
N LEU A 7 20.07 -5.20 -10.00
CA LEU A 7 20.44 -6.61 -10.07
C LEU A 7 20.78 -7.19 -8.70
N PHE A 8 21.30 -6.38 -7.82
CA PHE A 8 21.68 -6.84 -6.48
C PHE A 8 20.55 -6.62 -5.45
N GLY A 9 19.33 -6.43 -5.92
CA GLY A 9 18.18 -6.31 -5.02
C GLY A 9 18.11 -5.01 -4.27
N LYS A 10 18.82 -4.01 -4.71
CA LYS A 10 18.73 -2.69 -4.10
C LYS A 10 17.45 -1.99 -4.50
N LYS A 11 17.20 -0.85 -3.87
CA LYS A 11 15.98 -0.08 -4.10
C LYS A 11 15.75 0.18 -5.58
N GLU A 12 14.52 0.01 -6.00
CA GLU A 12 14.10 0.40 -7.34
C GLU A 12 14.27 1.91 -7.51
N GLU A 13 14.80 2.30 -8.65
CA GLU A 13 14.90 3.70 -8.97
C GLU A 13 13.63 4.12 -9.71
N LEU A 14 12.65 4.59 -8.94
CA LEU A 14 11.39 5.04 -9.50
C LEU A 14 11.40 6.55 -9.63
N PRO A 15 10.69 7.09 -10.64
CA PRO A 15 10.53 8.54 -10.73
C PRO A 15 9.75 9.04 -9.51
N GLN A 16 10.01 10.29 -9.14
CA GLN A 16 9.31 10.90 -8.02
C GLN A 16 7.85 11.19 -8.39
N LEU A 17 6.96 10.98 -7.43
CA LEU A 17 5.56 11.30 -7.62
C LEU A 17 5.40 12.81 -7.77
N ASP A 18 4.67 13.21 -8.81
CA ASP A 18 4.38 14.62 -9.06
C ASP A 18 3.51 15.17 -7.91
N ALA A 19 4.02 16.20 -7.23
CA ALA A 19 3.34 16.80 -6.09
C ALA A 19 1.97 17.41 -6.44
N THR A 20 1.73 17.69 -7.72
CA THR A 20 0.44 18.24 -8.19
C THR A 20 -0.53 17.17 -8.65
N SER A 21 -0.11 15.90 -8.67
CA SER A 21 -0.96 14.81 -9.15
C SER A 21 -2.11 14.53 -8.17
N PRO A 22 -3.22 13.94 -8.67
CA PRO A 22 -4.31 13.53 -7.78
C PRO A 22 -3.84 12.55 -6.69
N ALA A 23 -2.93 11.63 -7.02
CA ALA A 23 -2.40 10.68 -6.05
C ALA A 23 -1.65 11.40 -4.92
N ALA A 24 -0.81 12.38 -5.25
CA ALA A 24 -0.08 13.15 -4.25
C ALA A 24 -1.03 13.92 -3.34
N LYS A 25 -2.08 14.49 -3.90
CA LYS A 25 -3.09 15.23 -3.13
C LYS A 25 -3.84 14.32 -2.17
N ARG A 26 -4.14 13.09 -2.62
CA ARG A 26 -4.79 12.10 -1.75
C ARG A 26 -3.87 11.69 -0.61
N MET A 27 -2.59 11.49 -0.88
CA MET A 27 -1.61 11.17 0.16
C MET A 27 -1.52 12.30 1.20
N ASP A 28 -1.54 13.55 0.75
CA ASP A 28 -1.45 14.72 1.63
C ASP A 28 -2.58 14.80 2.64
N LYS A 29 -3.77 14.33 2.30
CA LYS A 29 -4.91 14.31 3.24
C LYS A 29 -4.62 13.48 4.48
N PHE A 30 -3.74 12.51 4.36
CA PHE A 30 -3.40 11.57 5.44
C PHE A 30 -1.97 11.77 5.93
N LYS A 31 -1.39 12.91 5.66
CA LYS A 31 0.02 13.19 5.94
C LYS A 31 0.43 12.82 7.37
N LYS A 32 -0.35 13.24 8.33
CA LYS A 32 -0.06 13.03 9.75
C LYS A 32 -0.01 11.55 10.11
N GLU A 33 -1.06 10.83 9.72
CA GLU A 33 -1.18 9.40 9.98
C GLU A 33 -0.07 8.62 9.27
N LEU A 34 0.21 8.99 8.02
CA LEU A 34 1.23 8.32 7.23
C LEU A 34 2.63 8.59 7.79
N GLU A 35 2.92 9.79 8.22
CA GLU A 35 4.22 10.10 8.84
C GLU A 35 4.45 9.29 10.10
N THR A 36 3.41 9.17 10.94
CA THR A 36 3.49 8.37 12.15
C THR A 36 3.73 6.89 11.83
N PHE A 37 2.97 6.37 10.87
CA PHE A 37 3.07 4.97 10.46
C PHE A 37 4.43 4.65 9.84
N VAL A 38 4.84 5.42 8.83
CA VAL A 38 6.11 5.19 8.13
C VAL A 38 7.29 5.33 9.07
N GLY A 39 7.20 6.29 10.00
CA GLY A 39 8.27 6.53 10.96
C GLY A 39 8.61 5.32 11.82
N LYS A 40 7.64 4.49 12.12
CA LYS A 40 7.84 3.29 12.96
C LYS A 40 8.04 2.00 12.17
N MET A 41 7.94 2.02 10.85
CA MET A 41 8.06 0.83 10.03
C MET A 41 9.44 0.72 9.40
N ASN A 42 9.93 -0.52 9.29
CA ASN A 42 11.20 -0.80 8.62
C ASN A 42 11.01 -1.61 7.34
N ASP A 43 9.77 -1.96 7.02
CA ASP A 43 9.44 -2.76 5.86
C ASP A 43 9.32 -1.91 4.61
N ARG A 44 9.35 -2.57 3.45
CA ARG A 44 8.98 -1.94 2.19
C ARG A 44 7.50 -1.59 2.23
N LEU A 45 7.16 -0.37 1.88
CA LEU A 45 5.78 0.12 1.92
C LEU A 45 5.36 0.60 0.54
N GLU A 46 4.19 0.14 0.08
CA GLU A 46 3.62 0.54 -1.19
C GLU A 46 2.20 1.02 -0.96
N PHE A 47 1.98 2.30 -1.22
CA PHE A 47 0.72 2.97 -0.92
C PHE A 47 -0.19 3.05 -2.14
N ILE A 48 -1.49 2.91 -1.90
CA ILE A 48 -2.54 3.02 -2.90
C ILE A 48 -3.53 4.06 -2.39
N PRO A 49 -3.35 5.33 -2.79
CA PRO A 49 -4.23 6.40 -2.29
C PRO A 49 -5.60 6.38 -2.96
N ALA A 50 -6.63 6.52 -2.15
CA ALA A 50 -8.01 6.67 -2.59
C ALA A 50 -8.57 7.99 -2.04
N ASP A 51 -9.83 8.29 -2.35
CA ASP A 51 -10.40 9.57 -1.93
C ASP A 51 -10.65 9.64 -0.43
N GLU A 52 -11.09 8.55 0.17
CA GLU A 52 -11.47 8.51 1.59
C GLU A 52 -10.55 7.64 2.44
N ALA A 53 -9.57 7.00 1.83
CA ALA A 53 -8.65 6.12 2.54
C ALA A 53 -7.35 6.01 1.77
N VAL A 54 -6.29 5.61 2.46
CA VAL A 54 -5.02 5.24 1.82
C VAL A 54 -4.71 3.82 2.26
N TYR A 55 -4.49 2.93 1.29
CA TYR A 55 -4.15 1.54 1.54
C TYR A 55 -2.65 1.33 1.40
N CYS A 56 -2.11 0.38 2.13
CA CYS A 56 -0.67 0.12 2.12
C CYS A 56 -0.38 -1.37 2.16
N PHE A 57 0.36 -1.85 1.16
CA PHE A 57 1.00 -3.16 1.22
C PHE A 57 2.29 -3.04 2.02
N ILE A 58 2.45 -3.89 3.02
CA ILE A 58 3.63 -3.91 3.89
C ILE A 58 4.43 -5.16 3.58
N GLY A 59 5.63 -5.00 3.07
CA GLY A 59 6.49 -6.12 2.72
C GLY A 59 6.62 -6.32 1.22
N LYS A 60 6.65 -7.57 0.78
CA LYS A 60 6.89 -7.92 -0.62
C LYS A 60 5.80 -8.81 -1.19
N PRO A 61 4.66 -8.23 -1.61
CA PRO A 61 3.60 -9.03 -2.25
C PRO A 61 4.17 -9.72 -3.50
N PRO A 62 3.62 -10.86 -3.92
CA PRO A 62 2.50 -11.56 -3.30
C PRO A 62 2.88 -12.58 -2.23
N ALA A 63 4.18 -12.81 -2.00
CA ALA A 63 4.62 -13.93 -1.16
C ALA A 63 4.33 -13.72 0.33
N MET A 64 4.90 -12.68 0.93
CA MET A 64 4.63 -12.34 2.31
C MET A 64 4.41 -10.85 2.43
N PHE A 65 3.26 -10.47 2.89
CA PHE A 65 2.94 -9.06 3.06
C PHE A 65 1.81 -8.88 4.06
N GLY A 66 1.73 -7.66 4.61
CA GLY A 66 0.59 -7.22 5.39
C GLY A 66 -0.18 -6.17 4.62
N MET A 67 -1.35 -5.82 5.11
CA MET A 67 -2.16 -4.75 4.55
C MET A 67 -2.68 -3.89 5.68
N ALA A 68 -2.43 -2.59 5.57
CA ALA A 68 -2.99 -1.60 6.48
C ALA A 68 -3.70 -0.53 5.65
N TRP A 69 -4.63 0.18 6.26
CA TRP A 69 -5.24 1.32 5.61
C TRP A 69 -5.61 2.38 6.64
N PHE A 70 -5.76 3.60 6.15
CA PHE A 70 -6.02 4.77 6.98
C PHE A 70 -7.34 5.38 6.54
N HIS A 71 -8.24 5.52 7.49
CA HIS A 71 -9.59 6.04 7.26
C HIS A 71 -10.06 6.72 8.52
N ASP A 72 -10.67 7.91 8.38
CA ASP A 72 -11.17 8.69 9.51
C ASP A 72 -10.11 8.93 10.60
N GLY A 73 -8.87 9.20 10.18
CA GLY A 73 -7.79 9.48 11.12
C GLY A 73 -7.28 8.28 11.89
N LYS A 74 -7.73 7.07 11.53
CA LYS A 74 -7.37 5.84 12.22
C LYS A 74 -6.65 4.85 11.31
N GLU A 75 -5.72 4.11 11.89
CA GLU A 75 -5.05 3.01 11.21
C GLU A 75 -5.86 1.73 11.40
N HIS A 76 -6.07 1.01 10.30
CA HIS A 76 -6.72 -0.30 10.29
C HIS A 76 -5.78 -1.31 9.65
N ASN A 77 -5.93 -2.58 9.99
CA ASN A 77 -5.17 -3.65 9.31
C ASN A 77 -5.99 -4.94 9.29
N LEU A 78 -5.47 -5.94 8.58
CA LEU A 78 -6.20 -7.20 8.43
C LEU A 78 -6.45 -7.91 9.76
N LYS A 79 -5.50 -7.82 10.69
CA LYS A 79 -5.66 -8.47 12.01
C LYS A 79 -6.80 -7.82 12.79
N THR A 80 -6.85 -6.49 12.83
CA THR A 80 -7.92 -5.81 13.57
C THR A 80 -9.27 -6.04 12.90
N LEU A 81 -9.32 -6.05 11.57
CA LEU A 81 -10.54 -6.35 10.84
C LEU A 81 -11.03 -7.77 11.16
N ALA A 82 -10.13 -8.73 11.15
CA ALA A 82 -10.46 -10.11 11.44
C ALA A 82 -11.04 -10.26 12.85
N LYS A 83 -10.42 -9.60 13.81
CA LYS A 83 -10.87 -9.62 15.20
C LYS A 83 -12.25 -9.00 15.35
N ASP A 84 -12.44 -7.84 14.76
CA ASP A 84 -13.69 -7.07 14.88
C ASP A 84 -14.86 -7.76 14.17
N LYS A 85 -14.59 -8.45 13.05
CA LYS A 85 -15.62 -9.11 12.26
C LYS A 85 -15.72 -10.61 12.52
N GLY A 86 -14.88 -11.15 13.41
CA GLY A 86 -14.89 -12.58 13.69
C GLY A 86 -14.49 -13.45 12.51
N LEU A 87 -13.56 -12.96 11.68
CA LEU A 87 -13.13 -13.70 10.50
C LEU A 87 -12.25 -14.88 10.86
N THR A 88 -12.44 -16.00 10.16
CA THR A 88 -11.60 -17.18 10.36
C THR A 88 -10.24 -16.99 9.70
N ASN A 89 -9.25 -17.79 10.12
CA ASN A 89 -7.94 -17.80 9.49
C ASN A 89 -8.04 -18.15 8.01
N LYS A 90 -8.95 -19.03 7.65
CA LYS A 90 -9.18 -19.41 6.26
C LYS A 90 -9.64 -18.23 5.42
N LYS A 91 -10.55 -17.43 5.94
CA LYS A 91 -11.00 -16.22 5.24
C LYS A 91 -9.87 -15.20 5.09
N LEU A 92 -9.06 -15.02 6.13
CA LEU A 92 -7.90 -14.15 6.06
C LEU A 92 -6.92 -14.59 4.98
N GLN A 93 -6.66 -15.89 4.89
CA GLN A 93 -5.78 -16.44 3.86
C GLN A 93 -6.33 -16.19 2.47
N LEU A 94 -7.63 -16.37 2.28
CA LEU A 94 -8.29 -16.09 0.98
C LEU A 94 -8.17 -14.62 0.61
N MET A 95 -8.31 -13.72 1.58
CA MET A 95 -8.14 -12.29 1.34
C MET A 95 -6.72 -11.95 0.93
N SER A 96 -5.76 -12.46 1.69
CA SER A 96 -4.35 -12.24 1.38
C SER A 96 -4.03 -12.75 -0.01
N LEU A 97 -4.58 -13.92 -0.37
CA LEU A 97 -4.40 -14.45 -1.72
C LEU A 97 -4.97 -13.52 -2.78
N LYS A 98 -6.19 -13.04 -2.58
CA LYS A 98 -6.82 -12.11 -3.53
C LYS A 98 -6.04 -10.80 -3.65
N LEU A 99 -5.58 -10.25 -2.54
CA LEU A 99 -4.79 -9.03 -2.55
C LEU A 99 -3.45 -9.25 -3.27
N GLY A 100 -2.80 -10.38 -3.04
CA GLY A 100 -1.56 -10.71 -3.72
C GLY A 100 -1.75 -10.88 -5.23
N GLU A 101 -2.84 -11.54 -5.64
CA GLU A 101 -3.18 -11.69 -7.06
C GLU A 101 -3.45 -10.33 -7.70
N THR A 102 -4.17 -9.47 -6.99
CA THR A 102 -4.47 -8.12 -7.46
C THR A 102 -3.20 -7.30 -7.64
N TYR A 103 -2.29 -7.38 -6.67
CA TYR A 103 -0.99 -6.71 -6.78
C TYR A 103 -0.25 -7.18 -8.04
N GLY A 104 -0.17 -8.49 -8.25
CA GLY A 104 0.49 -9.07 -9.42
C GLY A 104 -0.13 -8.67 -10.74
N LYS A 105 -1.46 -8.58 -10.76
CA LYS A 105 -2.22 -8.19 -11.97
C LYS A 105 -1.84 -6.78 -12.45
N TYR A 106 -1.53 -5.88 -11.53
CA TYR A 106 -1.25 -4.49 -11.87
C TYR A 106 0.22 -4.09 -11.67
N MET A 107 1.12 -5.06 -11.56
CA MET A 107 2.52 -4.74 -11.27
C MET A 107 3.24 -4.01 -12.42
N THR A 108 2.69 -4.05 -13.63
CA THR A 108 3.23 -3.31 -14.78
C THR A 108 2.68 -1.88 -14.88
N GLU A 109 1.70 -1.53 -14.06
CA GLU A 109 1.18 -0.17 -14.03
C GLU A 109 2.21 0.80 -13.45
N PRO A 110 2.18 2.08 -13.85
CA PRO A 110 3.12 3.06 -13.32
C PRO A 110 3.06 3.17 -11.82
N LYS A 111 4.23 3.27 -11.21
CA LYS A 111 4.39 3.51 -9.79
C LYS A 111 5.52 4.50 -9.57
N PHE A 112 5.50 5.19 -8.46
CA PHE A 112 6.39 6.31 -8.21
C PHE A 112 6.96 6.26 -6.80
N ALA A 113 8.07 6.95 -6.61
CA ALA A 113 8.69 7.09 -5.30
C ALA A 113 8.16 8.35 -4.60
N MET A 114 8.09 8.29 -3.29
CA MET A 114 7.74 9.43 -2.46
C MET A 114 8.53 9.32 -1.16
N THR A 115 8.88 10.44 -0.55
CA THR A 115 9.57 10.46 0.74
C THR A 115 8.55 10.83 1.82
N ILE A 116 8.42 9.96 2.82
CA ILE A 116 7.57 10.20 3.99
C ILE A 116 8.41 9.91 5.23
N ALA A 117 8.43 10.85 6.17
CA ALA A 117 9.20 10.73 7.42
C ALA A 117 10.67 10.37 7.16
N GLY A 118 11.24 10.92 6.08
CA GLY A 118 12.63 10.67 5.71
C GLY A 118 12.90 9.34 5.06
N LYS A 119 11.88 8.55 4.77
CA LYS A 119 12.00 7.22 4.16
C LYS A 119 11.37 7.20 2.78
N ASN A 120 11.97 6.41 1.87
CA ASN A 120 11.41 6.22 0.54
C ASN A 120 10.29 5.19 0.59
N VAL A 121 9.15 5.55 0.03
CA VAL A 121 8.01 4.65 -0.12
C VAL A 121 7.57 4.66 -1.58
N ILE A 122 6.75 3.68 -1.94
CA ILE A 122 6.23 3.54 -3.31
C ILE A 122 4.76 3.94 -3.29
N VAL A 123 4.33 4.67 -4.34
CA VAL A 123 2.93 5.07 -4.50
C VAL A 123 2.43 4.57 -5.85
N HIS A 124 1.29 3.89 -5.81
CA HIS A 124 0.59 3.40 -6.99
C HIS A 124 -0.58 4.31 -7.32
N PRO A 125 -0.49 5.12 -8.39
CA PRO A 125 -1.63 5.97 -8.78
C PRO A 125 -2.68 5.25 -9.61
N SER A 126 -2.48 3.98 -9.92
CA SER A 126 -3.40 3.20 -10.77
C SER A 126 -4.81 3.16 -10.22
N ASP A 127 -5.77 3.67 -11.00
CA ASP A 127 -7.18 3.65 -10.63
C ASP A 127 -7.74 2.23 -10.60
N ALA A 128 -7.27 1.37 -11.52
CA ALA A 128 -7.72 -0.02 -11.58
C ALA A 128 -7.29 -0.81 -10.34
N LEU A 129 -6.03 -0.66 -9.94
CA LEU A 129 -5.53 -1.29 -8.72
C LEU A 129 -6.30 -0.80 -7.50
N ARG A 130 -6.50 0.51 -7.40
CA ARG A 130 -7.24 1.11 -6.30
C ARG A 130 -8.64 0.54 -6.17
N LYS A 131 -9.37 0.47 -7.29
CA LYS A 131 -10.74 -0.05 -7.30
C LYS A 131 -10.79 -1.48 -6.79
N ASP A 132 -9.89 -2.32 -7.26
CA ASP A 132 -9.88 -3.73 -6.88
C ASP A 132 -9.53 -3.90 -5.39
N VAL A 133 -8.55 -3.15 -4.89
CA VAL A 133 -8.18 -3.22 -3.47
C VAL A 133 -9.32 -2.73 -2.58
N VAL A 134 -9.92 -1.60 -2.93
CA VAL A 134 -11.06 -1.06 -2.19
C VAL A 134 -12.19 -2.09 -2.12
N GLU A 135 -12.51 -2.73 -3.24
CA GLU A 135 -13.57 -3.71 -3.30
C GLU A 135 -13.28 -4.92 -2.41
N ILE A 136 -12.06 -5.43 -2.45
CA ILE A 136 -11.68 -6.58 -1.61
C ILE A 136 -11.83 -6.25 -0.14
N ILE A 137 -11.40 -5.08 0.29
CA ILE A 137 -11.49 -4.66 1.68
C ILE A 137 -12.95 -4.42 2.08
N HIS A 138 -13.74 -3.76 1.23
CA HIS A 138 -15.13 -3.46 1.53
C HIS A 138 -16.02 -4.70 1.70
N VAL A 139 -15.76 -5.76 0.94
CA VAL A 139 -16.52 -7.00 1.06
C VAL A 139 -16.44 -7.57 2.46
N LEU A 140 -15.43 -7.22 3.21
CA LEU A 140 -15.18 -7.77 4.53
C LEU A 140 -15.59 -6.83 5.66
N GLU A 141 -15.76 -5.59 5.32
CA GLU A 141 -16.32 -4.63 6.27
C GLU A 141 -17.82 -4.79 6.33
#